data_2e69420b2eda04e319e001ec7dcea0d2
#
_entry.id   2e69420b2eda04e319e001ec7dcea0d2
#
_cell.length_a   1.000
_cell.length_b   1.000
_cell.length_c   1.000
_cell.angle_alpha   90.00
_cell.angle_beta   90.00
_cell.angle_gamma   90.00
#
_symmetry.space_group_name_H-M   'P 1'
#
loop_
_entity.id
_entity.type
_entity.pdbx_description
1 polymer ?
#
loop_
_entity_poly.entity_id
_entity_poly.type
_entity_poly.pdbx_seq_one_letter_code
_entity_poly.pdbx_strand_id
1 'polypeptide(L)'
;MTVSVDLGQSNAGAPALLDLEELLATRLLVQGNSGSGKSHLLRRLLEGSAAWVQQAVIDPEGDFVTLADRFGHLVIDAAAHSEAGLQLAAERVRQHRVSVVLDLEGLDTEGQMRRAAAFLGGLFDVDRAYWSPMLVVVDEAQLFAPMVAGEVPDEARKLSLGAMTNLMCRGRKRGLAGIIATQRLAKLAKNVAAEASNFLMGRTFLDIDMARAADLLGMERRQAEMFRDLRQGHFMALGPALARRPLAVRIGPVETQSRGAAPKLMPLPEMPLSDARAVILQPPAPEAPRPRRPPPPPPPDILAQLAAARPAPLPEALPPPAPEELAAHRRRLEAVMQALLSEPDSGYRPAAVLYQDFLVRCRIQQLGSKVPDLAGFRRILAVAKAGVGTEVAEGPEWAEAMARAAPLPEDLQGVFLLLAQAALARAPCPSDAAIAQAYGTRSAGRARRALAFIEEQGAIICRPDMTGRRIVTIAGPGWETAPGDPEAAVA
;
A
#
# COMPACT_ATOMS: atom_id res chain seq x y z
N MET A 1 25.44 13.74 23.72
CA MET A 1 25.96 12.35 23.69
C MET A 1 25.07 11.58 22.73
N THR A 2 25.62 11.07 21.64
CA THR A 2 24.87 10.19 20.73
C THR A 2 24.70 8.82 21.38
N VAL A 3 23.49 8.31 21.41
CA VAL A 3 23.19 6.96 21.93
C VAL A 3 23.55 5.94 20.87
N SER A 4 24.47 5.03 21.20
CA SER A 4 24.91 3.98 20.28
C SER A 4 24.63 2.59 20.85
N VAL A 5 24.22 1.68 19.98
CA VAL A 5 24.03 0.25 20.30
C VAL A 5 25.26 -0.53 19.88
N ASP A 6 25.86 -1.26 20.82
CA ASP A 6 26.96 -2.17 20.51
C ASP A 6 26.44 -3.45 19.86
N LEU A 7 26.65 -3.61 18.56
CA LEU A 7 26.28 -4.81 17.82
C LEU A 7 27.27 -5.98 18.02
N GLY A 8 28.51 -5.70 18.42
CA GLY A 8 29.57 -6.69 18.56
C GLY A 8 30.94 -6.15 18.17
N GLN A 9 31.72 -6.92 17.44
CA GLN A 9 33.10 -6.57 17.11
C GLN A 9 33.36 -6.58 15.61
N SER A 10 34.11 -5.62 15.13
CA SER A 10 34.69 -5.64 13.79
C SER A 10 35.81 -6.70 13.67
N ASN A 11 36.20 -7.04 12.45
CA ASN A 11 37.36 -7.94 12.21
C ASN A 11 38.66 -7.43 12.82
N ALA A 12 38.76 -6.14 13.09
CA ALA A 12 39.94 -5.53 13.76
C ALA A 12 39.81 -5.57 15.30
N GLY A 13 38.79 -6.20 15.86
CA GLY A 13 38.55 -6.26 17.30
C GLY A 13 37.95 -4.99 17.93
N ALA A 14 37.72 -3.94 17.14
CA ALA A 14 37.09 -2.73 17.61
C ALA A 14 35.53 -2.93 17.77
N PRO A 15 34.89 -2.24 18.73
CA PRO A 15 33.43 -2.28 18.85
C PRO A 15 32.74 -1.84 17.55
N ALA A 16 31.69 -2.57 17.15
CA ALA A 16 30.84 -2.20 16.04
C ALA A 16 29.60 -1.48 16.57
N LEU A 17 29.65 -0.17 16.59
CA LEU A 17 28.60 0.68 17.14
C LEU A 17 27.59 1.06 16.05
N LEU A 18 26.31 1.02 16.39
CA LEU A 18 25.23 1.56 15.59
C LEU A 18 24.71 2.82 16.25
N ASP A 19 24.75 3.93 15.53
CA ASP A 19 24.17 5.20 15.97
C ASP A 19 22.64 5.12 15.93
N LEU A 20 21.99 5.19 17.11
CA LEU A 20 20.55 5.03 17.23
C LEU A 20 19.80 6.27 16.71
N GLU A 21 20.33 7.47 16.89
CA GLU A 21 19.71 8.70 16.41
C GLU A 21 19.72 8.75 14.87
N GLU A 22 20.85 8.37 14.26
CA GLU A 22 20.98 8.26 12.81
C GLU A 22 20.09 7.15 12.26
N LEU A 23 19.93 6.02 12.97
CA LEU A 23 19.01 4.95 12.59
C LEU A 23 17.56 5.44 12.59
N LEU A 24 17.14 6.23 13.58
CA LEU A 24 15.80 6.82 13.65
C LEU A 24 15.54 7.81 12.50
N ALA A 25 16.57 8.44 11.99
CA ALA A 25 16.48 9.32 10.83
C ALA A 25 16.52 8.58 9.48
N THR A 26 16.95 7.34 9.49
CA THR A 26 17.15 6.49 8.31
C THR A 26 16.36 5.19 8.43
N ARG A 27 16.70 4.14 7.69
CA ARG A 27 16.06 2.82 7.74
C ARG A 27 17.13 1.75 7.58
N LEU A 28 16.86 0.55 8.09
CA LEU A 28 17.79 -0.57 8.04
C LEU A 28 17.19 -1.74 7.27
N LEU A 29 17.98 -2.34 6.41
CA LEU A 29 17.72 -3.63 5.78
C LEU A 29 18.72 -4.66 6.28
N VAL A 30 18.22 -5.75 6.83
CA VAL A 30 18.98 -6.93 7.24
C VAL A 30 18.71 -8.08 6.28
N GLN A 31 19.74 -8.63 5.65
CA GLN A 31 19.59 -9.73 4.72
C GLN A 31 20.52 -10.90 5.12
N GLY A 32 20.06 -12.10 4.90
CA GLY A 32 20.86 -13.32 5.09
C GLY A 32 19.97 -14.56 5.09
N ASN A 33 20.49 -15.64 4.55
CA ASN A 33 19.78 -16.92 4.46
C ASN A 33 19.47 -17.50 5.86
N SER A 34 18.62 -18.54 5.89
CA SER A 34 18.35 -19.30 7.12
C SER A 34 19.67 -19.74 7.77
N GLY A 35 19.76 -19.59 9.09
CA GLY A 35 20.96 -19.89 9.85
C GLY A 35 22.12 -18.88 9.68
N SER A 36 21.92 -17.75 9.02
CA SER A 36 22.93 -16.68 8.95
C SER A 36 23.11 -15.91 10.27
N GLY A 37 22.09 -15.95 11.15
CA GLY A 37 22.07 -15.24 12.42
C GLY A 37 21.24 -13.94 12.40
N LYS A 38 20.30 -13.77 11.45
CA LYS A 38 19.42 -12.58 11.36
C LYS A 38 18.64 -12.32 12.66
N SER A 39 17.89 -13.31 13.15
CA SER A 39 17.09 -13.15 14.37
C SER A 39 17.97 -12.85 15.58
N HIS A 40 19.20 -13.40 15.63
CA HIS A 40 20.19 -13.07 16.66
C HIS A 40 20.67 -11.61 16.57
N LEU A 41 20.95 -11.12 15.35
CA LEU A 41 21.32 -9.72 15.13
C LEU A 41 20.18 -8.77 15.49
N LEU A 42 18.94 -9.05 15.02
CA LEU A 42 17.78 -8.22 15.36
C LEU A 42 17.54 -8.18 16.85
N ARG A 43 17.68 -9.32 17.52
CA ARG A 43 17.57 -9.43 18.99
C ARG A 43 18.63 -8.58 19.69
N ARG A 44 19.90 -8.67 19.27
CA ARG A 44 20.99 -7.83 19.81
C ARG A 44 20.68 -6.34 19.66
N LEU A 45 20.14 -5.93 18.53
CA LEU A 45 19.75 -4.54 18.29
C LEU A 45 18.58 -4.12 19.21
N LEU A 46 17.53 -4.95 19.30
CA LEU A 46 16.36 -4.67 20.11
C LEU A 46 16.71 -4.60 21.59
N GLU A 47 17.46 -5.56 22.11
CA GLU A 47 17.93 -5.57 23.50
C GLU A 47 18.77 -4.32 23.85
N GLY A 48 19.73 -3.96 22.99
CA GLY A 48 20.60 -2.81 23.19
C GLY A 48 19.89 -1.45 23.07
N SER A 49 18.75 -1.39 22.40
CA SER A 49 17.98 -0.14 22.20
C SER A 49 16.72 -0.05 23.07
N ALA A 50 16.31 -1.12 23.80
CA ALA A 50 15.06 -1.19 24.51
C ALA A 50 14.89 -0.09 25.57
N ALA A 51 15.98 0.31 26.26
CA ALA A 51 15.96 1.37 27.27
C ALA A 51 15.80 2.78 26.68
N TRP A 52 16.03 2.96 25.37
CA TRP A 52 16.15 4.27 24.75
C TRP A 52 15.01 4.63 23.83
N VAL A 53 14.40 3.64 23.16
CA VAL A 53 13.41 3.87 22.13
C VAL A 53 12.31 2.82 22.19
N GLN A 54 11.08 3.26 21.93
CA GLN A 54 9.92 2.39 21.78
C GLN A 54 10.10 1.44 20.60
N GLN A 55 9.62 0.20 20.72
CA GLN A 55 9.83 -0.85 19.74
C GLN A 55 8.51 -1.55 19.38
N ALA A 56 8.31 -1.84 18.10
CA ALA A 56 7.29 -2.77 17.63
C ALA A 56 7.94 -3.81 16.73
N VAL A 57 7.70 -5.07 17.01
CA VAL A 57 8.23 -6.20 16.25
C VAL A 57 7.06 -6.91 15.59
N ILE A 58 7.08 -7.04 14.27
CA ILE A 58 6.17 -7.87 13.48
C ILE A 58 6.84 -9.22 13.29
N ASP A 59 6.33 -10.21 13.98
CA ASP A 59 6.96 -11.53 14.18
C ASP A 59 6.12 -12.66 13.59
N PRO A 60 6.39 -13.10 12.35
CA PRO A 60 5.62 -14.15 11.71
C PRO A 60 5.93 -15.56 12.23
N GLU A 61 7.06 -15.77 12.91
CA GLU A 61 7.55 -17.07 13.36
C GLU A 61 7.58 -17.24 14.89
N GLY A 62 7.17 -16.20 15.65
CA GLY A 62 7.17 -16.23 17.13
C GLY A 62 8.57 -16.19 17.77
N ASP A 63 9.58 -15.79 17.03
CA ASP A 63 10.98 -15.79 17.47
C ASP A 63 11.26 -14.75 18.56
N PHE A 64 10.51 -13.62 18.61
CA PHE A 64 10.83 -12.46 19.46
C PHE A 64 9.98 -12.34 20.71
N VAL A 65 9.02 -13.21 20.94
CA VAL A 65 8.11 -13.14 22.10
C VAL A 65 8.83 -13.16 23.46
N THR A 66 10.00 -13.78 23.53
CA THR A 66 10.84 -13.82 24.74
C THR A 66 11.47 -12.49 25.13
N LEU A 67 11.37 -11.45 24.30
CA LEU A 67 11.72 -10.08 24.68
C LEU A 67 10.84 -9.56 25.85
N ALA A 68 9.62 -10.11 25.99
CA ALA A 68 8.74 -9.81 27.10
C ALA A 68 9.34 -10.15 28.46
N ASP A 69 10.13 -11.22 28.52
CA ASP A 69 10.65 -11.76 29.80
C ASP A 69 11.65 -10.82 30.50
N ARG A 70 12.40 -10.02 29.72
CA ARG A 70 13.47 -9.14 30.24
C ARG A 70 13.32 -7.67 29.90
N PHE A 71 12.72 -7.35 28.75
CA PHE A 71 12.67 -5.99 28.23
C PHE A 71 11.27 -5.37 28.27
N GLY A 72 10.30 -6.07 28.87
CA GLY A 72 8.97 -5.53 29.13
C GLY A 72 8.12 -5.31 27.88
N HIS A 73 8.39 -6.03 26.80
CA HIS A 73 7.54 -5.98 25.60
C HIS A 73 6.19 -6.65 25.90
N LEU A 74 5.11 -6.01 25.44
CA LEU A 74 3.80 -6.64 25.45
C LEU A 74 3.69 -7.56 24.22
N VAL A 75 3.42 -8.84 24.45
CA VAL A 75 3.12 -9.79 23.36
C VAL A 75 1.65 -9.70 23.01
N ILE A 76 1.34 -9.45 21.75
CA ILE A 76 -0.01 -9.42 21.21
C ILE A 76 -0.16 -10.62 20.27
N ASP A 77 -0.95 -11.63 20.69
CA ASP A 77 -1.34 -12.74 19.82
C ASP A 77 -2.35 -12.22 18.76
N ALA A 78 -1.89 -12.10 17.52
CA ALA A 78 -2.71 -11.57 16.44
C ALA A 78 -3.87 -12.50 16.07
N ALA A 79 -3.78 -13.81 16.35
CA ALA A 79 -4.86 -14.76 16.08
C ALA A 79 -6.06 -14.52 16.98
N ALA A 80 -5.86 -13.99 18.20
CA ALA A 80 -6.91 -13.70 19.16
C ALA A 80 -7.68 -12.39 18.86
N HIS A 81 -7.22 -11.57 17.90
CA HIS A 81 -7.79 -10.24 17.66
C HIS A 81 -8.28 -10.07 16.20
N SER A 82 -9.30 -9.24 16.02
CA SER A 82 -9.73 -8.79 14.68
C SER A 82 -8.79 -7.72 14.11
N GLU A 83 -8.83 -7.49 12.80
CA GLU A 83 -8.05 -6.42 12.13
C GLU A 83 -8.32 -5.04 12.75
N ALA A 84 -9.61 -4.70 13.00
CA ALA A 84 -9.99 -3.45 13.66
C ALA A 84 -9.49 -3.37 15.10
N GLY A 85 -9.49 -4.51 15.82
CA GLY A 85 -8.94 -4.59 17.17
C GLY A 85 -7.43 -4.36 17.20
N LEU A 86 -6.70 -4.89 16.24
CA LEU A 86 -5.25 -4.68 16.10
C LEU A 86 -4.90 -3.25 15.71
N GLN A 87 -5.70 -2.63 14.82
CA GLN A 87 -5.51 -1.22 14.48
C GLN A 87 -5.66 -0.33 15.72
N LEU A 88 -6.73 -0.53 16.51
CA LEU A 88 -6.94 0.20 17.76
C LEU A 88 -5.85 -0.09 18.80
N ALA A 89 -5.39 -1.35 18.90
CA ALA A 89 -4.27 -1.71 19.77
C ALA A 89 -2.99 -0.95 19.39
N ALA A 90 -2.69 -0.85 18.09
CA ALA A 90 -1.53 -0.12 17.59
C ALA A 90 -1.59 1.38 17.91
N GLU A 91 -2.76 2.01 17.80
CA GLU A 91 -2.97 3.40 18.22
C GLU A 91 -2.67 3.58 19.70
N ARG A 92 -3.18 2.69 20.56
CA ARG A 92 -2.92 2.71 22.03
C ARG A 92 -1.44 2.45 22.34
N VAL A 93 -0.80 1.54 21.64
CA VAL A 93 0.65 1.28 21.73
C VAL A 93 1.44 2.57 21.54
N ARG A 94 1.10 3.37 20.54
CA ARG A 94 1.74 4.67 20.30
C ARG A 94 1.40 5.68 21.40
N GLN A 95 0.12 5.77 21.81
CA GLN A 95 -0.34 6.71 22.83
C GLN A 95 0.35 6.48 24.18
N HIS A 96 0.49 5.23 24.57
CA HIS A 96 1.07 4.85 25.87
C HIS A 96 2.57 4.54 25.81
N ARG A 97 3.21 4.62 24.64
CA ARG A 97 4.63 4.36 24.41
C ARG A 97 5.09 3.00 24.92
N VAL A 98 4.27 1.97 24.74
CA VAL A 98 4.58 0.59 25.11
C VAL A 98 5.33 -0.10 23.97
N SER A 99 6.41 -0.83 24.29
CA SER A 99 7.08 -1.70 23.32
C SER A 99 6.30 -3.01 23.16
N VAL A 100 6.19 -3.53 21.92
CA VAL A 100 5.34 -4.69 21.63
C VAL A 100 5.99 -5.68 20.68
N VAL A 101 5.57 -6.93 20.78
CA VAL A 101 5.77 -7.99 19.78
C VAL A 101 4.39 -8.41 19.28
N LEU A 102 4.12 -8.22 17.99
CA LEU A 102 2.94 -8.76 17.32
C LEU A 102 3.27 -10.18 16.85
N ASP A 103 2.79 -11.16 17.59
CA ASP A 103 2.96 -12.58 17.27
C ASP A 103 1.92 -13.00 16.22
N LEU A 104 2.41 -13.48 15.07
CA LEU A 104 1.60 -13.89 13.92
C LEU A 104 1.71 -15.40 13.66
N GLU A 105 2.48 -16.17 14.48
CA GLU A 105 2.77 -17.58 14.26
C GLU A 105 1.50 -18.45 14.07
N GLY A 106 0.44 -18.15 14.81
CA GLY A 106 -0.82 -18.91 14.76
C GLY A 106 -1.68 -18.67 13.51
N LEU A 107 -1.23 -17.90 12.51
CA LEU A 107 -2.01 -17.49 11.36
C LEU A 107 -1.42 -18.05 10.05
N ASP A 108 -2.31 -18.28 9.07
CA ASP A 108 -1.90 -18.52 7.69
C ASP A 108 -1.33 -17.25 7.03
N THR A 109 -0.71 -17.36 5.88
CA THR A 109 -0.04 -16.26 5.20
C THR A 109 -0.98 -15.08 4.90
N GLU A 110 -2.23 -15.33 4.50
CA GLU A 110 -3.21 -14.28 4.27
C GLU A 110 -3.55 -13.55 5.59
N GLY A 111 -3.81 -14.29 6.64
CA GLY A 111 -4.09 -13.77 7.96
C GLY A 111 -2.93 -12.96 8.52
N GLN A 112 -1.70 -13.41 8.34
CA GLN A 112 -0.49 -12.68 8.72
C GLN A 112 -0.41 -11.33 7.97
N MET A 113 -0.61 -11.34 6.65
CA MET A 113 -0.58 -10.11 5.85
C MET A 113 -1.64 -9.09 6.27
N ARG A 114 -2.90 -9.54 6.44
CA ARG A 114 -4.00 -8.64 6.80
C ARG A 114 -3.79 -8.03 8.20
N ARG A 115 -3.44 -8.85 9.17
CA ARG A 115 -3.25 -8.40 10.55
C ARG A 115 -2.02 -7.52 10.74
N ALA A 116 -0.90 -7.86 10.11
CA ALA A 116 0.27 -7.00 10.07
C ALA A 116 -0.04 -5.64 9.43
N ALA A 117 -0.80 -5.63 8.30
CA ALA A 117 -1.21 -4.40 7.64
C ALA A 117 -2.10 -3.52 8.50
N ALA A 118 -3.08 -4.12 9.20
CA ALA A 118 -3.97 -3.40 10.12
C ALA A 118 -3.18 -2.79 11.30
N PHE A 119 -2.27 -3.55 11.89
CA PHE A 119 -1.45 -3.07 12.99
C PHE A 119 -0.48 -1.95 12.55
N LEU A 120 0.24 -2.14 11.44
CA LEU A 120 1.13 -1.12 10.87
C LEU A 120 0.35 0.14 10.47
N GLY A 121 -0.88 -0.02 9.94
CA GLY A 121 -1.80 1.09 9.66
C GLY A 121 -2.12 1.89 10.90
N GLY A 122 -2.48 1.25 12.01
CA GLY A 122 -2.75 1.90 13.29
C GLY A 122 -1.54 2.63 13.87
N LEU A 123 -0.32 2.05 13.77
CA LEU A 123 0.90 2.75 14.16
C LEU A 123 1.16 4.00 13.30
N PHE A 124 0.81 3.93 12.02
CA PHE A 124 1.07 5.00 11.06
C PHE A 124 0.04 6.12 11.14
N ASP A 125 -1.26 5.81 11.34
CA ASP A 125 -2.37 6.77 11.25
C ASP A 125 -2.72 7.47 12.55
N VAL A 126 -2.00 7.17 13.64
CA VAL A 126 -2.19 7.83 14.95
C VAL A 126 -2.05 9.36 14.85
N ASP A 127 -2.76 10.08 15.72
CA ASP A 127 -2.69 11.54 15.80
C ASP A 127 -1.25 12.05 15.99
N ARG A 128 -0.98 13.23 15.42
CA ARG A 128 0.35 13.86 15.43
C ARG A 128 0.91 14.06 16.85
N ALA A 129 0.07 14.24 17.84
CA ALA A 129 0.47 14.39 19.24
C ALA A 129 1.25 13.17 19.78
N TYR A 130 1.07 12.00 19.14
CA TYR A 130 1.70 10.73 19.56
C TYR A 130 2.84 10.27 18.63
N TRP A 131 3.38 11.14 17.79
CA TRP A 131 4.49 10.82 16.87
C TRP A 131 5.84 10.79 17.60
N SER A 132 5.93 9.99 18.65
CA SER A 132 7.21 9.72 19.32
C SER A 132 8.10 8.79 18.49
N PRO A 133 9.44 8.86 18.61
CA PRO A 133 10.34 7.93 17.93
C PRO A 133 10.05 6.47 18.32
N MET A 134 10.01 5.60 17.30
CA MET A 134 9.75 4.17 17.45
C MET A 134 10.51 3.37 16.40
N LEU A 135 11.18 2.31 16.80
CA LEU A 135 11.70 1.30 15.88
C LEU A 135 10.58 0.32 15.53
N VAL A 136 10.35 0.10 14.24
CA VAL A 136 9.41 -0.90 13.74
C VAL A 136 10.19 -1.96 12.98
N VAL A 137 10.33 -3.12 13.60
CA VAL A 137 11.04 -4.27 13.04
C VAL A 137 10.04 -5.19 12.37
N VAL A 138 10.30 -5.54 11.11
CA VAL A 138 9.50 -6.51 10.37
C VAL A 138 10.43 -7.65 9.96
N ASP A 139 10.27 -8.80 10.60
CA ASP A 139 10.99 -10.01 10.19
C ASP A 139 10.29 -10.66 9.01
N GLU A 140 11.03 -11.43 8.23
CA GLU A 140 10.60 -12.07 6.98
C GLU A 140 9.79 -11.13 6.07
N ALA A 141 10.28 -9.90 5.90
CA ALA A 141 9.60 -8.79 5.20
C ALA A 141 9.13 -9.14 3.77
N GLN A 142 9.72 -10.15 3.11
CA GLN A 142 9.24 -10.63 1.82
C GLN A 142 7.85 -11.30 1.89
N LEU A 143 7.39 -11.70 3.07
CA LEU A 143 6.01 -12.18 3.27
C LEU A 143 5.03 -11.02 3.16
N PHE A 144 5.38 -9.85 3.69
CA PHE A 144 4.49 -8.68 3.79
C PHE A 144 4.61 -7.73 2.59
N ALA A 145 5.74 -7.76 1.89
CA ALA A 145 5.98 -6.95 0.69
C ALA A 145 6.55 -7.81 -0.45
N PRO A 146 5.81 -8.80 -0.96
CA PRO A 146 6.29 -9.67 -2.03
C PRO A 146 6.44 -8.90 -3.36
N MET A 147 7.51 -9.20 -4.11
CA MET A 147 7.79 -8.60 -5.42
C MET A 147 6.81 -9.08 -6.50
N VAL A 148 6.36 -10.32 -6.41
CA VAL A 148 5.48 -10.98 -7.40
C VAL A 148 4.21 -11.46 -6.69
N ALA A 149 3.08 -11.47 -7.40
CA ALA A 149 1.85 -12.08 -6.93
C ALA A 149 2.09 -13.58 -6.66
N GLY A 150 1.68 -14.05 -5.49
CA GLY A 150 1.69 -15.45 -5.09
C GLY A 150 0.27 -16.01 -5.04
N GLU A 151 0.07 -17.07 -4.27
CA GLU A 151 -1.23 -17.74 -4.07
C GLU A 151 -2.18 -16.95 -3.16
N VAL A 152 -1.69 -15.89 -2.48
CA VAL A 152 -2.48 -15.07 -1.58
C VAL A 152 -3.38 -14.11 -2.37
N PRO A 153 -4.63 -13.86 -1.93
CA PRO A 153 -5.54 -12.91 -2.57
C PRO A 153 -4.91 -11.53 -2.78
N ASP A 154 -5.15 -10.94 -3.94
CA ASP A 154 -4.59 -9.65 -4.35
C ASP A 154 -4.90 -8.52 -3.37
N GLU A 155 -6.05 -8.57 -2.70
CA GLU A 155 -6.46 -7.56 -1.72
C GLU A 155 -5.54 -7.57 -0.50
N ALA A 156 -5.32 -8.74 0.14
CA ALA A 156 -4.44 -8.87 1.30
C ALA A 156 -3.01 -8.45 0.95
N ARG A 157 -2.53 -8.86 -0.23
CA ARG A 157 -1.21 -8.47 -0.75
C ARG A 157 -1.09 -6.95 -0.94
N LYS A 158 -2.09 -6.29 -1.54
CA LYS A 158 -2.09 -4.83 -1.76
C LYS A 158 -2.14 -4.05 -0.45
N LEU A 159 -2.94 -4.49 0.52
CA LEU A 159 -3.00 -3.90 1.85
C LEU A 159 -1.65 -3.99 2.57
N SER A 160 -1.06 -5.18 2.59
CA SER A 160 0.22 -5.42 3.25
C SER A 160 1.37 -4.65 2.58
N LEU A 161 1.48 -4.69 1.25
CA LEU A 161 2.46 -3.91 0.50
C LEU A 161 2.29 -2.40 0.72
N GLY A 162 1.04 -1.92 0.79
CA GLY A 162 0.73 -0.53 1.09
C GLY A 162 1.22 -0.10 2.48
N ALA A 163 0.98 -0.93 3.50
CA ALA A 163 1.44 -0.69 4.87
C ALA A 163 2.98 -0.67 4.96
N MET A 164 3.65 -1.63 4.34
CA MET A 164 5.11 -1.68 4.26
C MET A 164 5.71 -0.48 3.51
N THR A 165 5.08 -0.06 2.41
CA THR A 165 5.49 1.13 1.67
C THR A 165 5.32 2.39 2.52
N ASN A 166 4.21 2.53 3.25
CA ASN A 166 4.01 3.66 4.16
C ASN A 166 5.07 3.68 5.28
N LEU A 167 5.39 2.54 5.88
CA LEU A 167 6.44 2.43 6.89
C LEU A 167 7.79 2.89 6.33
N MET A 168 8.21 2.31 5.21
CA MET A 168 9.56 2.55 4.67
C MET A 168 9.70 3.90 3.97
N CYS A 169 8.73 4.36 3.19
CA CYS A 169 8.84 5.62 2.45
C CYS A 169 8.44 6.84 3.29
N ARG A 170 7.48 6.69 4.20
CA ARG A 170 6.81 7.84 4.86
C ARG A 170 6.89 7.81 6.39
N GLY A 171 7.27 6.68 7.00
CA GLY A 171 7.26 6.46 8.44
C GLY A 171 8.11 7.48 9.23
N ARG A 172 9.28 7.87 8.70
CA ARG A 172 10.17 8.85 9.34
C ARG A 172 9.46 10.13 9.79
N LYS A 173 8.59 10.69 8.94
CA LYS A 173 7.86 11.93 9.27
C LYS A 173 6.85 11.74 10.42
N ARG A 174 6.53 10.48 10.74
CA ARG A 174 5.62 10.10 11.82
C ARG A 174 6.35 9.47 13.02
N GLY A 175 7.68 9.59 13.05
CA GLY A 175 8.52 9.04 14.10
C GLY A 175 8.76 7.53 13.98
N LEU A 176 8.39 6.88 12.87
CA LEU A 176 8.59 5.46 12.67
C LEU A 176 9.88 5.21 11.87
N ALA A 177 10.82 4.47 12.45
CA ALA A 177 12.02 4.00 11.78
C ALA A 177 11.87 2.51 11.42
N GLY A 178 11.74 2.22 10.12
CA GLY A 178 11.57 0.85 9.63
C GLY A 178 12.88 0.08 9.61
N ILE A 179 12.85 -1.12 10.18
CA ILE A 179 13.90 -2.12 10.12
C ILE A 179 13.28 -3.36 9.48
N ILE A 180 13.73 -3.72 8.30
CA ILE A 180 13.20 -4.90 7.59
C ILE A 180 14.27 -5.97 7.49
N ALA A 181 13.87 -7.22 7.79
CA ALA A 181 14.75 -8.37 7.68
C ALA A 181 14.18 -9.35 6.65
N THR A 182 15.04 -9.96 5.85
CA THR A 182 14.62 -10.90 4.82
C THR A 182 15.67 -12.00 4.58
N GLN A 183 15.20 -13.21 4.32
CA GLN A 183 16.05 -14.29 3.80
C GLN A 183 16.20 -14.23 2.29
N ARG A 184 15.23 -13.64 1.59
CA ARG A 184 15.10 -13.68 0.13
C ARG A 184 14.92 -12.27 -0.43
N LEU A 185 16.04 -11.55 -0.55
CA LEU A 185 16.05 -10.16 -1.02
C LEU A 185 15.43 -9.99 -2.41
N ALA A 186 15.62 -10.96 -3.28
CA ALA A 186 15.03 -10.97 -4.63
C ALA A 186 13.51 -11.12 -4.62
N LYS A 187 12.91 -11.67 -3.56
CA LYS A 187 11.46 -11.77 -3.40
C LYS A 187 10.83 -10.52 -2.75
N LEU A 188 11.63 -9.64 -2.17
CA LEU A 188 11.16 -8.40 -1.55
C LEU A 188 10.89 -7.31 -2.59
N ALA A 189 9.79 -6.59 -2.45
CA ALA A 189 9.40 -5.51 -3.33
C ALA A 189 10.50 -4.43 -3.43
N LYS A 190 10.80 -4.00 -4.66
CA LYS A 190 11.93 -3.11 -4.96
C LYS A 190 11.82 -1.75 -4.29
N ASN A 191 10.62 -1.17 -4.29
CA ASN A 191 10.33 0.12 -3.67
C ASN A 191 10.50 0.10 -2.14
N VAL A 192 10.24 -1.03 -1.48
CA VAL A 192 10.42 -1.20 -0.04
C VAL A 192 11.91 -1.35 0.32
N ALA A 193 12.63 -2.20 -0.43
CA ALA A 193 14.06 -2.43 -0.21
C ALA A 193 14.93 -1.19 -0.49
N ALA A 194 14.61 -0.42 -1.53
CA ALA A 194 15.38 0.75 -1.98
C ALA A 194 15.31 1.94 -1.00
N GLU A 195 14.37 1.93 -0.06
CA GLU A 195 14.24 2.99 0.95
C GLU A 195 15.23 2.84 2.12
N ALA A 196 15.88 1.70 2.25
CA ALA A 196 16.89 1.50 3.27
C ALA A 196 18.16 2.27 2.93
N SER A 197 18.77 2.91 3.92
CA SER A 197 20.06 3.61 3.81
C SER A 197 21.16 2.87 4.57
N ASN A 198 20.77 1.98 5.49
CA ASN A 198 21.69 1.14 6.24
C ASN A 198 21.45 -0.32 5.88
N PHE A 199 22.52 -1.07 5.80
CA PHE A 199 22.50 -2.46 5.36
C PHE A 199 23.38 -3.33 6.28
N LEU A 200 22.82 -4.48 6.66
CA LEU A 200 23.54 -5.56 7.34
C LEU A 200 23.35 -6.83 6.52
N MET A 201 24.34 -7.14 5.70
CA MET A 201 24.30 -8.26 4.76
C MET A 201 25.02 -9.47 5.36
N GLY A 202 24.27 -10.51 5.66
CA GLY A 202 24.76 -11.79 6.13
C GLY A 202 25.00 -12.78 5.00
N ARG A 203 25.31 -14.01 5.39
CA ARG A 203 25.60 -15.10 4.44
C ARG A 203 24.45 -15.32 3.45
N THR A 204 24.80 -15.35 2.15
CA THR A 204 23.86 -15.46 1.03
C THR A 204 24.42 -16.39 -0.03
N PHE A 205 23.65 -17.40 -0.45
CA PHE A 205 24.09 -18.43 -1.42
C PHE A 205 23.51 -18.23 -2.82
N LEU A 206 22.35 -17.61 -2.95
CA LEU A 206 21.64 -17.51 -4.22
C LEU A 206 22.14 -16.31 -5.04
N ASP A 207 22.55 -16.57 -6.26
CA ASP A 207 23.09 -15.55 -7.17
C ASP A 207 22.11 -14.40 -7.41
N ILE A 208 20.81 -14.69 -7.46
CA ILE A 208 19.79 -13.65 -7.63
C ILE A 208 19.70 -12.70 -6.43
N ASP A 209 19.85 -13.23 -5.20
CA ASP A 209 19.85 -12.41 -3.98
C ASP A 209 21.18 -11.62 -3.87
N MET A 210 22.31 -12.23 -4.25
CA MET A 210 23.61 -11.54 -4.30
C MET A 210 23.64 -10.42 -5.35
N ALA A 211 23.12 -10.69 -6.54
CA ALA A 211 22.99 -9.65 -7.58
C ALA A 211 22.14 -8.48 -7.10
N ARG A 212 21.03 -8.78 -6.40
CA ARG A 212 20.17 -7.77 -5.84
C ARG A 212 20.83 -6.97 -4.71
N ALA A 213 21.66 -7.63 -3.86
CA ALA A 213 22.44 -6.96 -2.84
C ALA A 213 23.52 -6.05 -3.48
N ALA A 214 24.20 -6.52 -4.52
CA ALA A 214 25.16 -5.71 -5.28
C ALA A 214 24.51 -4.43 -5.84
N ASP A 215 23.34 -4.57 -6.48
CA ASP A 215 22.60 -3.42 -7.02
C ASP A 215 22.24 -2.39 -5.93
N LEU A 216 21.77 -2.84 -4.76
CA LEU A 216 21.39 -1.96 -3.65
C LEU A 216 22.59 -1.26 -3.00
N LEU A 217 23.71 -1.95 -2.91
CA LEU A 217 24.93 -1.43 -2.27
C LEU A 217 25.82 -0.65 -3.24
N GLY A 218 25.47 -0.59 -4.54
CA GLY A 218 26.30 0.01 -5.58
C GLY A 218 27.64 -0.71 -5.76
N MET A 219 27.68 -2.02 -5.54
CA MET A 219 28.87 -2.86 -5.66
C MET A 219 28.89 -3.63 -6.98
N GLU A 220 30.08 -3.98 -7.47
CA GLU A 220 30.19 -4.94 -8.56
C GLU A 220 29.70 -6.33 -8.13
N ARG A 221 29.06 -7.08 -9.03
CA ARG A 221 28.55 -8.44 -8.75
C ARG A 221 29.62 -9.37 -8.20
N ARG A 222 30.86 -9.26 -8.70
CA ARG A 222 32.00 -10.04 -8.23
C ARG A 222 32.33 -9.75 -6.76
N GLN A 223 32.12 -8.52 -6.30
CA GLN A 223 32.36 -8.16 -4.90
C GLN A 223 31.27 -8.73 -3.98
N ALA A 224 30.04 -8.93 -4.47
CA ALA A 224 28.97 -9.53 -3.69
C ALA A 224 29.18 -11.04 -3.42
N GLU A 225 30.08 -11.73 -4.16
CA GLU A 225 30.45 -13.12 -3.88
C GLU A 225 31.02 -13.29 -2.46
N MET A 226 31.60 -12.22 -1.88
CA MET A 226 32.07 -12.24 -0.50
C MET A 226 30.96 -12.62 0.52
N PHE A 227 29.71 -12.36 0.21
CA PHE A 227 28.59 -12.70 1.11
C PHE A 227 28.39 -14.21 1.23
N ARG A 228 28.86 -15.00 0.26
CA ARG A 228 28.78 -16.47 0.29
C ARG A 228 29.68 -17.07 1.38
N ASP A 229 30.82 -16.44 1.62
CA ASP A 229 31.85 -16.94 2.53
C ASP A 229 31.66 -16.46 3.98
N LEU A 230 30.66 -15.62 4.25
CA LEU A 230 30.38 -15.15 5.58
C LEU A 230 29.98 -16.29 6.52
N ARG A 231 30.57 -16.34 7.70
CA ARG A 231 30.21 -17.29 8.75
C ARG A 231 28.90 -16.90 9.42
N GLN A 232 28.26 -17.84 10.10
CA GLN A 232 27.11 -17.56 10.95
C GLN A 232 27.43 -16.45 11.96
N GLY A 233 26.52 -15.47 12.14
CA GLY A 233 26.68 -14.32 13.02
C GLY A 233 27.67 -13.26 12.51
N HIS A 234 28.17 -13.39 11.26
CA HIS A 234 28.99 -12.36 10.63
C HIS A 234 28.18 -11.64 9.56
N PHE A 235 28.26 -10.32 9.57
CA PHE A 235 27.54 -9.44 8.65
C PHE A 235 28.47 -8.38 8.08
N MET A 236 28.21 -7.97 6.86
CA MET A 236 28.81 -6.79 6.26
C MET A 236 27.90 -5.59 6.53
N ALA A 237 28.38 -4.64 7.31
CA ALA A 237 27.68 -3.43 7.70
C ALA A 237 28.05 -2.27 6.77
N LEU A 238 27.06 -1.51 6.30
CA LEU A 238 27.23 -0.31 5.48
C LEU A 238 26.05 0.65 5.74
N GLY A 239 26.33 1.94 5.78
CA GLY A 239 25.33 3.00 5.87
C GLY A 239 25.66 4.04 6.94
N PRO A 240 24.95 5.18 6.94
CA PRO A 240 25.24 6.32 7.80
C PRO A 240 25.19 6.01 9.30
N ALA A 241 24.25 5.15 9.74
CA ALA A 241 24.16 4.75 11.14
C ALA A 241 25.20 3.69 11.57
N LEU A 242 25.93 3.09 10.61
CA LEU A 242 26.85 1.99 10.85
C LEU A 242 28.30 2.36 10.47
N ALA A 243 28.57 2.34 9.17
CA ALA A 243 29.90 2.63 8.64
C ALA A 243 29.82 3.19 7.22
N ARG A 244 30.62 4.20 6.90
CA ARG A 244 30.67 4.79 5.55
C ARG A 244 31.35 3.90 4.51
N ARG A 245 32.06 2.86 4.94
CA ARG A 245 32.69 1.83 4.10
C ARG A 245 32.27 0.47 4.59
N PRO A 246 32.20 -0.54 3.74
CA PRO A 246 31.86 -1.90 4.15
C PRO A 246 32.69 -2.36 5.33
N LEU A 247 32.04 -2.70 6.44
CA LEU A 247 32.67 -3.14 7.69
C LEU A 247 32.16 -4.53 8.03
N ALA A 248 33.08 -5.50 8.12
CA ALA A 248 32.71 -6.83 8.58
C ALA A 248 32.54 -6.84 10.11
N VAL A 249 31.39 -7.28 10.58
CA VAL A 249 30.98 -7.29 11.99
C VAL A 249 30.62 -8.69 12.41
N ARG A 250 31.15 -9.14 13.54
CA ARG A 250 30.69 -10.34 14.27
C ARG A 250 29.74 -9.90 15.37
N ILE A 251 28.51 -10.38 15.33
CA ILE A 251 27.47 -10.01 16.31
C ILE A 251 27.82 -10.56 17.68
N GLY A 252 27.61 -9.73 18.70
CA GLY A 252 27.83 -10.05 20.09
C GLY A 252 26.76 -10.98 20.69
N PRO A 253 26.89 -11.36 21.97
CA PRO A 253 25.90 -12.19 22.66
C PRO A 253 24.57 -11.43 22.86
N VAL A 254 23.51 -12.18 23.02
CA VAL A 254 22.17 -11.71 23.36
C VAL A 254 21.75 -12.23 24.74
N GLU A 255 20.79 -11.57 25.35
CA GLU A 255 20.32 -11.90 26.69
C GLU A 255 19.08 -12.81 26.68
N THR A 256 18.27 -12.72 25.63
CA THR A 256 17.07 -13.52 25.43
C THR A 256 17.31 -14.61 24.39
N GLN A 257 16.50 -15.67 24.40
CA GLN A 257 16.64 -16.80 23.48
C GLN A 257 15.41 -16.93 22.61
N SER A 258 15.58 -17.43 21.37
CA SER A 258 14.45 -17.87 20.55
C SER A 258 13.70 -19.01 21.21
N ARG A 259 12.37 -19.08 21.02
CA ARG A 259 11.57 -20.24 21.50
C ARG A 259 11.96 -21.53 20.80
N GLY A 260 12.39 -21.48 19.57
CA GLY A 260 12.82 -22.64 18.79
C GLY A 260 14.21 -23.10 19.21
N ALA A 261 14.33 -24.12 20.04
CA ALA A 261 15.59 -24.86 20.14
C ALA A 261 15.89 -25.49 18.76
N ALA A 262 17.13 -25.32 18.28
CA ALA A 262 17.55 -26.06 17.09
C ALA A 262 17.23 -27.55 17.26
N PRO A 263 16.62 -28.23 16.26
CA PRO A 263 16.29 -29.64 16.39
C PRO A 263 17.55 -30.41 16.78
N LYS A 264 17.49 -31.08 17.90
CA LYS A 264 18.56 -31.96 18.35
C LYS A 264 18.33 -33.35 17.74
N LEU A 265 19.42 -33.99 17.32
CA LEU A 265 19.35 -35.36 16.92
C LEU A 265 18.87 -36.20 18.11
N MET A 266 17.74 -36.87 17.93
CA MET A 266 17.20 -37.83 18.88
C MET A 266 17.29 -39.20 18.26
N PRO A 267 17.81 -40.24 18.95
CA PRO A 267 17.75 -41.61 18.46
C PRO A 267 16.30 -41.99 18.20
N LEU A 268 16.07 -42.71 17.12
CA LEU A 268 14.73 -43.23 16.83
C LEU A 268 14.35 -44.23 17.95
N PRO A 269 13.11 -44.25 18.41
CA PRO A 269 12.65 -45.25 19.37
C PRO A 269 12.73 -46.66 18.72
N GLU A 270 13.26 -47.61 19.44
CA GLU A 270 13.27 -49.02 19.04
C GLU A 270 11.85 -49.57 19.17
N MET A 271 11.04 -49.38 18.17
CA MET A 271 9.67 -49.90 18.11
C MET A 271 9.55 -50.87 16.94
N PRO A 272 9.05 -52.10 17.16
CA PRO A 272 8.76 -53.03 16.07
C PRO A 272 7.80 -52.39 15.05
N LEU A 273 8.04 -52.60 13.76
CA LEU A 273 7.24 -52.04 12.66
C LEU A 273 5.75 -52.41 12.76
N SER A 274 5.43 -53.60 13.33
CA SER A 274 4.06 -54.03 13.63
C SER A 274 3.35 -53.11 14.60
N ASP A 275 4.04 -52.73 15.68
CA ASP A 275 3.49 -51.92 16.76
C ASP A 275 3.37 -50.44 16.33
N ALA A 276 4.40 -49.93 15.59
CA ALA A 276 4.35 -48.61 14.99
C ALA A 276 3.15 -48.48 14.00
N ARG A 277 2.92 -49.53 13.18
CA ARG A 277 1.77 -49.57 12.26
C ARG A 277 0.44 -49.57 12.98
N ALA A 278 0.31 -50.35 14.08
CA ALA A 278 -0.91 -50.39 14.87
C ALA A 278 -1.23 -49.02 15.53
N VAL A 279 -0.21 -48.32 16.04
CA VAL A 279 -0.35 -47.00 16.65
C VAL A 279 -0.67 -45.90 15.62
N ILE A 280 0.06 -45.91 14.48
CA ILE A 280 -0.07 -44.82 13.48
C ILE A 280 -1.38 -44.95 12.69
N LEU A 281 -1.80 -46.19 12.38
CA LEU A 281 -3.01 -46.46 11.60
C LEU A 281 -4.24 -46.75 12.49
N GLN A 282 -4.13 -46.50 13.79
CA GLN A 282 -5.27 -46.61 14.67
C GLN A 282 -6.36 -45.65 14.20
N PRO A 283 -7.59 -46.14 13.90
CA PRO A 283 -8.67 -45.20 13.57
C PRO A 283 -8.87 -44.21 14.71
N PRO A 284 -9.18 -42.97 14.40
CA PRO A 284 -9.42 -41.97 15.43
C PRO A 284 -10.48 -42.52 16.40
N ALA A 285 -10.19 -42.42 17.69
CA ALA A 285 -11.16 -42.79 18.71
C ALA A 285 -12.50 -42.09 18.36
N PRO A 286 -13.64 -42.83 18.44
CA PRO A 286 -14.93 -42.19 18.18
C PRO A 286 -14.96 -40.90 19.02
N GLU A 287 -15.06 -39.78 18.32
CA GLU A 287 -15.16 -38.46 18.97
C GLU A 287 -16.25 -38.61 20.05
N ALA A 288 -15.85 -38.47 21.31
CA ALA A 288 -16.84 -38.36 22.39
C ALA A 288 -17.79 -37.25 21.92
N PRO A 289 -19.12 -37.49 21.92
CA PRO A 289 -20.07 -36.51 21.43
C PRO A 289 -19.72 -35.18 22.10
N ARG A 290 -19.23 -34.25 21.32
CA ARG A 290 -18.93 -32.89 21.82
C ARG A 290 -20.21 -32.45 22.52
N PRO A 291 -20.14 -32.03 23.79
CA PRO A 291 -21.34 -31.54 24.46
C PRO A 291 -21.96 -30.53 23.48
N ARG A 292 -23.15 -30.88 22.98
CA ARG A 292 -23.88 -29.98 22.09
C ARG A 292 -23.88 -28.64 22.79
N ARG A 293 -23.18 -27.65 22.22
CA ARG A 293 -23.38 -26.27 22.68
C ARG A 293 -24.89 -26.10 22.75
N PRO A 294 -25.43 -25.64 23.90
CA PRO A 294 -26.84 -25.31 23.96
C PRO A 294 -27.13 -24.49 22.69
N PRO A 295 -28.23 -24.79 21.97
CA PRO A 295 -28.57 -24.05 20.78
C PRO A 295 -28.43 -22.56 21.14
N PRO A 296 -27.82 -21.75 20.27
CA PRO A 296 -27.76 -20.32 20.54
C PRO A 296 -29.17 -19.88 20.90
N PRO A 297 -29.33 -19.01 21.91
CA PRO A 297 -30.65 -18.50 22.25
C PRO A 297 -31.32 -18.07 20.94
N PRO A 298 -32.62 -18.36 20.72
CA PRO A 298 -33.29 -17.99 19.50
C PRO A 298 -32.91 -16.53 19.21
N PRO A 299 -32.61 -16.16 17.95
CA PRO A 299 -32.27 -14.79 17.62
C PRO A 299 -33.35 -13.92 18.24
N PRO A 300 -33.01 -12.86 18.96
CA PRO A 300 -34.00 -12.00 19.59
C PRO A 300 -34.99 -11.63 18.52
N ASP A 301 -36.27 -11.80 18.82
CA ASP A 301 -37.31 -11.43 17.88
C ASP A 301 -37.23 -9.92 17.65
N ILE A 302 -36.51 -9.58 16.57
CA ILE A 302 -36.24 -8.20 16.19
C ILE A 302 -37.54 -7.45 15.96
N LEU A 303 -38.58 -8.16 15.50
CA LEU A 303 -39.91 -7.58 15.30
C LEU A 303 -40.58 -7.28 16.64
N ALA A 304 -40.49 -8.16 17.64
CA ALA A 304 -40.99 -7.90 18.96
C ALA A 304 -40.17 -6.81 19.70
N GLN A 305 -38.87 -6.76 19.51
CA GLN A 305 -38.03 -5.68 20.05
C GLN A 305 -38.27 -4.34 19.33
N LEU A 306 -38.48 -4.32 18.01
CA LEU A 306 -38.87 -3.13 17.27
C LEU A 306 -40.29 -2.66 17.66
N ALA A 307 -41.23 -3.57 17.98
CA ALA A 307 -42.55 -3.22 18.45
C ALA A 307 -42.54 -2.72 19.91
N ALA A 308 -41.63 -3.20 20.75
CA ALA A 308 -41.44 -2.75 22.13
C ALA A 308 -40.54 -1.53 22.28
N ALA A 309 -39.64 -1.29 21.32
CA ALA A 309 -38.87 -0.07 21.29
C ALA A 309 -39.81 1.08 20.91
N ARG A 310 -40.12 1.98 21.84
CA ARG A 310 -40.62 3.29 21.47
C ARG A 310 -39.64 3.85 20.46
N PRO A 311 -40.07 4.24 19.24
CA PRO A 311 -39.19 4.89 18.29
C PRO A 311 -38.59 6.09 19.05
N ALA A 312 -37.27 6.07 19.21
CA ALA A 312 -36.58 7.31 19.55
C ALA A 312 -37.07 8.34 18.53
N PRO A 313 -37.45 9.57 18.94
CA PRO A 313 -37.81 10.58 17.96
C PRO A 313 -36.69 10.60 16.95
N LEU A 314 -37.07 10.25 15.69
CA LEU A 314 -36.17 10.40 14.57
C LEU A 314 -35.62 11.82 14.69
N PRO A 315 -34.28 12.04 14.65
CA PRO A 315 -33.76 13.38 14.50
C PRO A 315 -34.55 13.96 13.31
N GLU A 316 -35.27 15.06 13.55
CA GLU A 316 -36.02 15.76 12.51
C GLU A 316 -35.13 15.77 11.27
N ALA A 317 -35.57 15.09 10.22
CA ALA A 317 -34.84 15.06 8.96
C ALA A 317 -34.63 16.52 8.59
N LEU A 318 -33.40 16.98 8.60
CA LEU A 318 -33.07 18.31 8.14
C LEU A 318 -33.80 18.50 6.81
N PRO A 319 -34.58 19.60 6.66
CA PRO A 319 -35.31 19.81 5.44
C PRO A 319 -34.35 19.68 4.24
N PRO A 320 -34.77 19.11 3.13
CA PRO A 320 -33.92 18.98 1.96
C PRO A 320 -33.35 20.37 1.64
N PRO A 321 -32.04 20.49 1.34
CA PRO A 321 -31.41 21.77 1.09
C PRO A 321 -32.19 22.52 0.01
N ALA A 322 -32.37 23.81 0.20
CA ALA A 322 -33.11 24.66 -0.75
C ALA A 322 -32.46 24.55 -2.15
N PRO A 323 -33.24 24.60 -3.23
CA PRO A 323 -32.70 24.53 -4.60
C PRO A 323 -31.58 25.55 -4.85
N GLU A 324 -31.64 26.73 -4.20
CA GLU A 324 -30.61 27.75 -4.26
C GLU A 324 -29.30 27.35 -3.59
N GLU A 325 -29.35 26.59 -2.48
CA GLU A 325 -28.16 26.08 -1.80
C GLU A 325 -27.47 25.01 -2.63
N LEU A 326 -28.24 24.14 -3.29
CA LEU A 326 -27.72 23.13 -4.21
C LEU A 326 -27.05 23.78 -5.43
N ALA A 327 -27.67 24.84 -5.99
CA ALA A 327 -27.11 25.60 -7.09
C ALA A 327 -25.83 26.33 -6.67
N ALA A 328 -25.78 26.93 -5.48
CA ALA A 328 -24.61 27.58 -4.94
C ALA A 328 -23.48 26.58 -4.68
N HIS A 329 -23.79 25.40 -4.15
CA HIS A 329 -22.81 24.34 -3.93
C HIS A 329 -22.20 23.85 -5.26
N ARG A 330 -23.03 23.65 -6.29
CA ARG A 330 -22.61 23.24 -7.62
C ARG A 330 -21.67 24.27 -8.26
N ARG A 331 -22.02 25.56 -8.21
CA ARG A 331 -21.14 26.65 -8.71
C ARG A 331 -19.78 26.68 -8.03
N ARG A 332 -19.71 26.40 -6.72
CA ARG A 332 -18.43 26.31 -6.00
C ARG A 332 -17.59 25.11 -6.46
N LEU A 333 -18.23 23.95 -6.66
CA LEU A 333 -17.54 22.78 -7.21
C LEU A 333 -16.98 23.04 -8.61
N GLU A 334 -17.75 23.72 -9.46
CA GLU A 334 -17.32 24.14 -10.79
C GLU A 334 -16.15 25.12 -10.73
N ALA A 335 -16.19 26.09 -9.85
CA ALA A 335 -15.08 27.04 -9.65
C ALA A 335 -13.80 26.32 -9.22
N VAL A 336 -13.90 25.30 -8.33
CA VAL A 336 -12.76 24.47 -7.94
C VAL A 336 -12.23 23.68 -9.14
N MET A 337 -13.10 23.10 -9.96
CA MET A 337 -12.72 22.36 -11.14
C MET A 337 -12.03 23.24 -12.19
N GLN A 338 -12.57 24.43 -12.44
CA GLN A 338 -11.97 25.42 -13.35
C GLN A 338 -10.58 25.86 -12.87
N ALA A 339 -10.44 26.14 -11.58
CA ALA A 339 -9.15 26.50 -10.98
C ALA A 339 -8.14 25.34 -11.07
N LEU A 340 -8.58 24.08 -10.98
CA LEU A 340 -7.75 22.90 -11.15
C LEU A 340 -7.27 22.75 -12.60
N LEU A 341 -8.17 22.97 -13.56
CA LEU A 341 -7.86 22.81 -14.98
C LEU A 341 -7.06 23.98 -15.57
N SER A 342 -7.11 25.17 -14.95
CA SER A 342 -6.32 26.33 -15.37
C SER A 342 -4.82 26.21 -15.02
N GLU A 343 -4.42 25.22 -14.20
CA GLU A 343 -3.01 25.00 -13.92
C GLU A 343 -2.23 24.48 -15.14
N PRO A 344 -0.99 24.94 -15.33
CA PRO A 344 -0.12 24.39 -16.35
C PRO A 344 0.01 22.87 -16.19
N ASP A 345 -0.05 22.13 -17.30
CA ASP A 345 0.05 20.64 -17.33
C ASP A 345 -1.07 19.86 -16.63
N SER A 346 -2.13 20.49 -16.14
CA SER A 346 -3.29 19.79 -15.52
C SER A 346 -3.90 18.75 -16.46
N GLY A 347 -3.99 19.05 -17.75
CA GLY A 347 -4.51 18.13 -18.77
C GLY A 347 -3.77 16.81 -18.89
N TYR A 348 -2.49 16.75 -18.47
CA TYR A 348 -1.62 15.58 -18.59
C TYR A 348 -1.44 14.81 -17.29
N ARG A 349 -1.97 15.30 -16.17
CA ARG A 349 -1.90 14.63 -14.85
C ARG A 349 -2.90 13.47 -14.77
N PRO A 350 -2.54 12.34 -14.13
CA PRO A 350 -3.48 11.24 -13.88
C PRO A 350 -4.71 11.71 -13.08
N ALA A 351 -5.89 11.17 -13.40
CA ALA A 351 -7.14 11.52 -12.73
C ALA A 351 -7.08 11.34 -11.19
N ALA A 352 -6.36 10.35 -10.70
CA ALA A 352 -6.17 10.13 -9.27
C ALA A 352 -5.39 11.27 -8.58
N VAL A 353 -4.39 11.84 -9.25
CA VAL A 353 -3.61 12.98 -8.74
C VAL A 353 -4.47 14.24 -8.74
N LEU A 354 -5.23 14.49 -9.82
CA LEU A 354 -6.17 15.60 -9.92
C LEU A 354 -7.27 15.51 -8.85
N TYR A 355 -7.73 14.29 -8.54
CA TYR A 355 -8.74 14.09 -7.49
C TYR A 355 -8.21 14.45 -6.10
N GLN A 356 -6.96 14.11 -5.77
CA GLN A 356 -6.37 14.51 -4.49
C GLN A 356 -6.25 16.03 -4.38
N ASP A 357 -5.83 16.71 -5.43
CA ASP A 357 -5.76 18.18 -5.46
C ASP A 357 -7.17 18.81 -5.36
N PHE A 358 -8.15 18.25 -6.07
CA PHE A 358 -9.56 18.64 -5.99
C PHE A 358 -10.09 18.53 -4.55
N LEU A 359 -9.83 17.42 -3.84
CA LEU A 359 -10.25 17.26 -2.45
C LEU A 359 -9.62 18.29 -1.52
N VAL A 360 -8.36 18.63 -1.73
CA VAL A 360 -7.66 19.66 -0.94
C VAL A 360 -8.33 21.03 -1.17
N ARG A 361 -8.60 21.40 -2.41
CA ARG A 361 -9.28 22.67 -2.76
C ARG A 361 -10.70 22.73 -2.22
N CYS A 362 -11.46 21.64 -2.30
CA CYS A 362 -12.79 21.54 -1.72
C CYS A 362 -12.76 21.76 -0.19
N ARG A 363 -11.74 21.23 0.51
CA ARG A 363 -11.55 21.46 1.95
C ARG A 363 -11.23 22.93 2.25
N ILE A 364 -10.35 23.56 1.47
CA ILE A 364 -10.00 24.97 1.62
C ILE A 364 -11.25 25.85 1.45
N GLN A 365 -12.12 25.50 0.49
CA GLN A 365 -13.38 26.22 0.25
C GLN A 365 -14.55 25.79 1.14
N GLN A 366 -14.30 24.93 2.14
CA GLN A 366 -15.28 24.46 3.12
C GLN A 366 -16.54 23.83 2.50
N LEU A 367 -16.37 23.03 1.42
CA LEU A 367 -17.48 22.39 0.70
C LEU A 367 -18.10 21.19 1.46
N GLY A 368 -17.60 20.86 2.65
CA GLY A 368 -18.18 19.87 3.56
C GLY A 368 -18.20 18.42 3.04
N SER A 369 -19.19 17.65 3.48
CA SER A 369 -19.33 16.22 3.17
C SER A 369 -19.98 15.92 1.80
N LYS A 370 -20.40 16.93 1.05
CA LYS A 370 -21.09 16.78 -0.26
C LYS A 370 -20.11 16.82 -1.44
N VAL A 371 -18.85 16.43 -1.23
CA VAL A 371 -17.85 16.33 -2.31
C VAL A 371 -18.02 14.98 -3.02
N PRO A 372 -18.01 14.95 -4.38
CA PRO A 372 -18.18 13.72 -5.14
C PRO A 372 -17.04 12.73 -4.84
N ASP A 373 -17.36 11.43 -4.90
CA ASP A 373 -16.38 10.35 -4.89
C ASP A 373 -15.51 10.36 -6.16
N LEU A 374 -14.54 9.46 -6.25
CA LEU A 374 -13.64 9.39 -7.40
C LEU A 374 -14.39 9.16 -8.72
N ALA A 375 -15.46 8.37 -8.72
CA ALA A 375 -16.27 8.10 -9.91
C ALA A 375 -17.07 9.34 -10.32
N GLY A 376 -17.66 10.05 -9.36
CA GLY A 376 -18.34 11.32 -9.56
C GLY A 376 -17.38 12.41 -10.05
N PHE A 377 -16.19 12.49 -9.45
CA PHE A 377 -15.14 13.42 -9.88
C PHE A 377 -14.72 13.17 -11.33
N ARG A 378 -14.49 11.90 -11.74
CA ARG A 378 -14.10 11.57 -13.12
C ARG A 378 -15.16 12.03 -14.13
N ARG A 379 -16.45 11.88 -13.82
CA ARG A 379 -17.55 12.38 -14.66
C ARG A 379 -17.51 13.90 -14.80
N ILE A 380 -17.36 14.62 -13.68
CA ILE A 380 -17.28 16.09 -13.69
C ILE A 380 -16.01 16.55 -14.44
N LEU A 381 -14.89 15.86 -14.24
CA LEU A 381 -13.64 16.14 -14.94
C LEU A 381 -13.76 15.95 -16.45
N ALA A 382 -14.43 14.88 -16.91
CA ALA A 382 -14.64 14.62 -18.33
C ALA A 382 -15.50 15.73 -18.99
N VAL A 383 -16.56 16.17 -18.32
CA VAL A 383 -17.40 17.28 -18.77
C VAL A 383 -16.62 18.59 -18.80
N ALA A 384 -15.85 18.88 -17.75
CA ALA A 384 -15.04 20.10 -17.66
C ALA A 384 -13.91 20.14 -18.71
N LYS A 385 -13.25 19.01 -18.98
CA LYS A 385 -12.25 18.87 -20.06
C LYS A 385 -12.87 19.03 -21.45
N ALA A 386 -14.12 18.64 -21.63
CA ALA A 386 -14.87 18.87 -22.85
C ALA A 386 -15.25 20.37 -23.07
N GLY A 387 -15.05 21.24 -22.06
CA GLY A 387 -15.35 22.67 -22.15
C GLY A 387 -16.84 23.00 -22.13
N VAL A 388 -17.68 22.11 -21.60
CA VAL A 388 -19.14 22.24 -21.58
C VAL A 388 -19.57 23.13 -20.43
N GLY A 389 -20.30 24.19 -20.75
CA GLY A 389 -20.94 25.04 -19.75
C GLY A 389 -22.11 24.34 -19.07
N THR A 390 -22.45 24.78 -17.85
CA THR A 390 -23.48 24.18 -16.97
C THR A 390 -24.86 24.04 -17.64
N GLU A 391 -25.27 25.03 -18.41
CA GLU A 391 -26.57 25.03 -19.09
C GLU A 391 -26.67 23.92 -20.15
N VAL A 392 -25.59 23.66 -20.89
CA VAL A 392 -25.52 22.60 -21.90
C VAL A 392 -25.41 21.23 -21.25
N ALA A 393 -24.71 21.14 -20.10
CA ALA A 393 -24.53 19.89 -19.35
C ALA A 393 -25.85 19.37 -18.75
N GLU A 394 -26.89 20.20 -18.60
CA GLU A 394 -28.21 19.81 -18.11
C GLU A 394 -29.21 19.49 -19.24
N GLY A 395 -28.83 19.67 -20.51
CA GLY A 395 -29.69 19.41 -21.66
C GLY A 395 -29.88 17.92 -21.97
N PRO A 396 -31.00 17.54 -22.60
CA PRO A 396 -31.28 16.15 -22.97
C PRO A 396 -30.28 15.60 -23.97
N GLU A 397 -29.78 16.43 -24.88
CA GLU A 397 -28.75 16.04 -25.87
C GLU A 397 -27.43 15.68 -25.17
N TRP A 398 -27.05 16.43 -24.13
CA TRP A 398 -25.85 16.10 -23.34
C TRP A 398 -26.02 14.83 -22.51
N ALA A 399 -27.21 14.59 -21.96
CA ALA A 399 -27.53 13.32 -21.29
C ALA A 399 -27.39 12.12 -22.24
N GLU A 400 -27.80 12.28 -23.52
CA GLU A 400 -27.58 11.26 -24.53
C GLU A 400 -26.11 11.05 -24.86
N ALA A 401 -25.31 12.13 -24.99
CA ALA A 401 -23.87 12.04 -25.18
C ALA A 401 -23.17 11.30 -24.05
N MET A 402 -23.55 11.58 -22.78
CA MET A 402 -23.02 10.89 -21.60
C MET A 402 -23.41 9.40 -21.56
N ALA A 403 -24.63 9.06 -21.95
CA ALA A 403 -25.08 7.66 -22.04
C ALA A 403 -24.29 6.87 -23.08
N ARG A 404 -23.93 7.51 -24.20
CA ARG A 404 -23.11 6.90 -25.27
C ARG A 404 -21.64 6.83 -24.92
N ALA A 405 -21.14 7.73 -24.10
CA ALA A 405 -19.77 7.67 -23.58
C ALA A 405 -19.57 6.53 -22.57
N ALA A 406 -20.62 6.18 -21.80
CA ALA A 406 -20.53 5.23 -20.68
C ALA A 406 -19.97 3.83 -21.05
N PRO A 407 -20.27 3.21 -22.19
CA PRO A 407 -19.70 1.92 -22.59
C PRO A 407 -18.23 1.99 -23.06
N LEU A 408 -17.71 3.19 -23.35
CA LEU A 408 -16.32 3.36 -23.75
C LEU A 408 -15.37 3.26 -22.56
N PRO A 409 -14.10 2.82 -22.76
CA PRO A 409 -13.06 2.90 -21.75
C PRO A 409 -12.96 4.29 -21.10
N GLU A 410 -12.73 4.35 -19.79
CA GLU A 410 -12.75 5.61 -19.01
C GLU A 410 -11.83 6.70 -19.59
N ASP A 411 -10.67 6.33 -20.12
CA ASP A 411 -9.69 7.23 -20.73
C ASP A 411 -10.14 7.80 -22.09
N LEU A 412 -11.06 7.15 -22.76
CA LEU A 412 -11.63 7.57 -24.06
C LEU A 412 -12.93 8.35 -23.91
N GLN A 413 -13.62 8.27 -22.77
CA GLN A 413 -14.88 9.00 -22.55
C GLN A 413 -14.68 10.52 -22.73
N GLY A 414 -13.58 11.07 -22.18
CA GLY A 414 -13.26 12.50 -22.33
C GLY A 414 -13.04 12.93 -23.80
N VAL A 415 -12.43 12.08 -24.60
CA VAL A 415 -12.24 12.32 -26.04
C VAL A 415 -13.56 12.30 -26.77
N PHE A 416 -14.41 11.29 -26.51
CA PHE A 416 -15.74 11.20 -27.12
C PHE A 416 -16.61 12.42 -26.76
N LEU A 417 -16.62 12.84 -25.50
CA LEU A 417 -17.39 14.00 -25.04
C LEU A 417 -16.92 15.31 -25.66
N LEU A 418 -15.61 15.48 -25.88
CA LEU A 418 -15.05 16.62 -26.60
C LEU A 418 -15.57 16.66 -28.07
N LEU A 419 -15.62 15.53 -28.75
CA LEU A 419 -16.16 15.41 -30.10
C LEU A 419 -17.66 15.64 -30.14
N ALA A 420 -18.41 15.08 -29.17
CA ALA A 420 -19.86 15.27 -29.08
C ALA A 420 -20.22 16.74 -28.84
N GLN A 421 -19.47 17.45 -28.00
CA GLN A 421 -19.66 18.89 -27.80
C GLN A 421 -19.42 19.69 -29.07
N ALA A 422 -18.31 19.43 -29.78
CA ALA A 422 -18.03 20.09 -31.04
C ALA A 422 -19.15 19.82 -32.06
N ALA A 423 -19.67 18.60 -32.13
CA ALA A 423 -20.76 18.22 -33.02
C ALA A 423 -22.09 18.93 -32.63
N LEU A 424 -22.45 18.97 -31.37
CA LEU A 424 -23.65 19.70 -30.88
C LEU A 424 -23.58 21.19 -31.16
N ALA A 425 -22.42 21.78 -30.94
CA ALA A 425 -22.18 23.21 -31.25
C ALA A 425 -21.95 23.50 -32.74
N ARG A 426 -21.90 22.47 -33.62
CA ARG A 426 -21.47 22.58 -35.04
C ARG A 426 -20.16 23.31 -35.19
N ALA A 427 -19.26 23.15 -34.21
CA ALA A 427 -17.93 23.73 -34.22
C ALA A 427 -16.96 22.87 -35.06
N PRO A 428 -15.81 23.43 -35.49
CA PRO A 428 -14.79 22.66 -36.19
C PRO A 428 -14.35 21.43 -35.37
N CYS A 429 -14.12 20.32 -36.07
CA CYS A 429 -13.60 19.09 -35.43
C CYS A 429 -12.31 19.40 -34.69
N PRO A 430 -12.16 19.03 -33.41
CA PRO A 430 -10.95 19.24 -32.65
C PRO A 430 -9.70 18.69 -33.31
N SER A 431 -8.58 19.42 -33.19
CA SER A 431 -7.29 19.01 -33.76
C SER A 431 -6.71 17.81 -33.00
N ASP A 432 -5.71 17.14 -33.59
CA ASP A 432 -5.00 16.03 -32.94
C ASP A 432 -4.36 16.46 -31.61
N ALA A 433 -3.93 17.71 -31.49
CA ALA A 433 -3.39 18.28 -30.27
C ALA A 433 -4.45 18.45 -29.18
N ALA A 434 -5.65 18.95 -29.52
CA ALA A 434 -6.77 19.08 -28.58
C ALA A 434 -7.27 17.69 -28.12
N ILE A 435 -7.36 16.73 -29.03
CA ILE A 435 -7.72 15.34 -28.72
C ILE A 435 -6.66 14.70 -27.84
N ALA A 436 -5.37 14.91 -28.13
CA ALA A 436 -4.27 14.41 -27.29
C ALA A 436 -4.35 14.97 -25.85
N GLN A 437 -4.65 16.25 -25.71
CA GLN A 437 -4.84 16.89 -24.41
C GLN A 437 -6.03 16.29 -23.63
N ALA A 438 -7.17 16.07 -24.28
CA ALA A 438 -8.34 15.43 -23.67
C ALA A 438 -8.03 14.00 -23.24
N TYR A 439 -7.25 13.26 -24.04
CA TYR A 439 -6.78 11.90 -23.72
C TYR A 439 -5.71 11.88 -22.62
N GLY A 440 -5.08 13.01 -22.31
CA GLY A 440 -4.00 13.09 -21.30
C GLY A 440 -2.61 12.75 -21.85
N THR A 441 -2.36 12.97 -23.15
CA THR A 441 -1.06 12.71 -23.82
C THR A 441 -0.61 13.93 -24.65
N ARG A 442 0.70 14.01 -24.91
CA ARG A 442 1.26 15.00 -25.84
C ARG A 442 1.48 14.42 -27.27
N SER A 443 1.09 13.17 -27.51
CA SER A 443 1.37 12.46 -28.74
C SER A 443 0.16 12.47 -29.70
N ALA A 444 0.27 13.17 -30.83
CA ALA A 444 -0.71 13.14 -31.91
C ALA A 444 -0.98 11.72 -32.46
N GLY A 445 0.03 10.86 -32.48
CA GLY A 445 -0.14 9.46 -32.88
C GLY A 445 -1.01 8.64 -31.90
N ARG A 446 -1.03 8.98 -30.62
CA ARG A 446 -1.94 8.35 -29.64
C ARG A 446 -3.36 8.89 -29.79
N ALA A 447 -3.52 10.18 -30.08
CA ALA A 447 -4.82 10.78 -30.36
C ALA A 447 -5.51 10.12 -31.58
N ARG A 448 -4.76 9.90 -32.68
CA ARG A 448 -5.29 9.20 -33.84
C ARG A 448 -5.70 7.75 -33.54
N ARG A 449 -4.92 7.03 -32.77
CA ARG A 449 -5.29 5.67 -32.32
C ARG A 449 -6.53 5.66 -31.44
N ALA A 450 -6.68 6.65 -30.54
CA ALA A 450 -7.88 6.81 -29.72
C ALA A 450 -9.13 7.04 -30.60
N LEU A 451 -9.04 7.89 -31.63
CA LEU A 451 -10.12 8.09 -32.61
C LEU A 451 -10.46 6.81 -33.36
N ALA A 452 -9.46 6.11 -33.90
CA ALA A 452 -9.67 4.84 -34.61
C ALA A 452 -10.36 3.80 -33.71
N PHE A 453 -9.94 3.70 -32.46
CA PHE A 453 -10.59 2.79 -31.52
C PHE A 453 -12.06 3.17 -31.25
N ILE A 454 -12.37 4.45 -31.02
CA ILE A 454 -13.76 4.92 -30.80
C ILE A 454 -14.62 4.66 -32.07
N GLU A 455 -14.04 4.77 -33.25
CA GLU A 455 -14.67 4.46 -34.53
C GLU A 455 -14.91 2.95 -34.70
N GLU A 456 -13.93 2.09 -34.35
CA GLU A 456 -14.07 0.63 -34.35
C GLU A 456 -15.18 0.17 -33.36
N GLN A 457 -15.38 0.89 -32.26
CA GLN A 457 -16.52 0.64 -31.34
C GLN A 457 -17.86 1.12 -31.91
N GLY A 458 -17.88 1.72 -33.10
CA GLY A 458 -19.09 2.22 -33.74
C GLY A 458 -19.71 3.46 -33.08
N ALA A 459 -18.96 4.17 -32.20
CA ALA A 459 -19.46 5.35 -31.51
C ALA A 459 -19.34 6.63 -32.35
N ILE A 460 -18.37 6.69 -33.25
CA ILE A 460 -18.15 7.81 -34.18
C ILE A 460 -17.89 7.31 -35.61
N ILE A 461 -18.00 8.20 -36.58
CA ILE A 461 -17.56 8.00 -37.97
C ILE A 461 -16.67 9.18 -38.37
N CYS A 462 -15.43 8.91 -38.74
CA CYS A 462 -14.47 9.92 -39.19
C CYS A 462 -14.41 9.96 -40.73
N ARG A 463 -14.54 11.15 -41.32
CA ARG A 463 -14.36 11.32 -42.76
C ARG A 463 -13.59 12.61 -43.06
N PRO A 464 -12.75 12.63 -44.12
CA PRO A 464 -12.17 13.87 -44.62
C PRO A 464 -13.16 14.59 -45.53
N ASP A 465 -13.09 15.91 -45.58
CA ASP A 465 -13.72 16.71 -46.63
C ASP A 465 -12.87 16.79 -47.89
N MET A 466 -13.31 17.52 -48.90
CA MET A 466 -12.59 17.72 -50.15
C MET A 466 -11.24 18.43 -49.99
N THR A 467 -11.00 19.08 -48.85
CA THR A 467 -9.77 19.80 -48.54
C THR A 467 -8.86 19.05 -47.53
N GLY A 468 -9.21 17.80 -47.18
CA GLY A 468 -8.46 16.96 -46.20
C GLY A 468 -8.76 17.29 -44.72
N ARG A 469 -9.72 18.18 -44.44
CA ARG A 469 -10.14 18.50 -43.07
C ARG A 469 -11.03 17.38 -42.54
N ARG A 470 -10.87 17.09 -41.24
CA ARG A 470 -11.61 16.02 -40.57
C ARG A 470 -13.01 16.47 -40.15
N ILE A 471 -13.99 15.63 -40.43
CA ILE A 471 -15.37 15.73 -39.96
C ILE A 471 -15.65 14.47 -39.13
N VAL A 472 -16.26 14.65 -37.95
CA VAL A 472 -16.69 13.54 -37.10
C VAL A 472 -18.18 13.57 -36.92
N THR A 473 -18.83 12.45 -37.20
CA THR A 473 -20.27 12.21 -36.97
C THR A 473 -20.43 11.30 -35.76
N ILE A 474 -21.24 11.71 -34.78
CA ILE A 474 -21.60 10.86 -33.61
C ILE A 474 -22.66 9.85 -34.08
N ALA A 475 -22.33 8.58 -33.94
CA ALA A 475 -23.22 7.51 -34.35
C ALA A 475 -24.52 7.48 -33.51
N GLY A 476 -25.65 7.25 -34.17
CA GLY A 476 -26.98 7.21 -33.59
C GLY A 476 -27.73 8.54 -33.75
N PRO A 477 -27.42 9.62 -33.01
CA PRO A 477 -28.13 10.90 -33.19
C PRO A 477 -27.74 11.62 -34.50
N GLY A 478 -26.61 11.25 -35.11
CA GLY A 478 -26.16 11.85 -36.37
C GLY A 478 -25.63 13.28 -36.22
N TRP A 479 -25.22 13.68 -35.01
CA TRP A 479 -24.61 15.00 -34.81
C TRP A 479 -23.25 15.06 -35.48
N GLU A 480 -22.96 16.15 -36.15
CA GLU A 480 -21.79 16.27 -36.98
C GLU A 480 -21.01 17.56 -36.68
N THR A 481 -19.67 17.44 -36.62
CA THR A 481 -18.78 18.59 -36.49
C THR A 481 -18.64 19.34 -37.81
N ALA A 482 -18.36 20.63 -37.78
CA ALA A 482 -17.84 21.31 -39.00
C ALA A 482 -16.42 20.77 -39.33
N PRO A 483 -15.97 20.94 -40.61
CA PRO A 483 -14.64 20.53 -41.02
C PRO A 483 -13.53 21.20 -40.18
N GLY A 484 -12.68 20.45 -39.54
CA GLY A 484 -11.58 20.92 -38.69
C GLY A 484 -10.22 20.45 -39.21
N ASP A 485 -9.19 21.27 -39.05
CA ASP A 485 -7.82 20.92 -39.39
C ASP A 485 -7.20 20.04 -38.30
N PRO A 486 -6.81 18.78 -38.62
CA PRO A 486 -6.18 17.90 -37.65
C PRO A 486 -4.84 18.41 -37.11
N GLU A 487 -4.11 19.25 -37.84
CA GLU A 487 -2.78 19.74 -37.51
C GLU A 487 -2.81 21.12 -36.83
N ALA A 488 -3.97 21.72 -36.64
CA ALA A 488 -4.09 23.02 -35.98
C ALA A 488 -3.52 22.99 -34.56
N ALA A 489 -2.78 24.04 -34.16
CA ALA A 489 -2.32 24.24 -32.79
C ALA A 489 -3.52 24.46 -31.85
N VAL A 490 -3.40 24.02 -30.61
CA VAL A 490 -4.39 24.35 -29.58
C VAL A 490 -4.24 25.83 -29.26
N ALA A 491 -5.32 26.60 -29.38
CA ALA A 491 -5.36 28.02 -29.10
C ALA A 491 -5.27 28.29 -27.59
#